data_f56b1695dc0b7b90f1678be1d44d235f
#
_entry.id   f56b1695dc0b7b90f1678be1d44d235f
#
_cell.length_a   1.000
_cell.length_b   1.000
_cell.length_c   1.000
_cell.angle_alpha   90.00
_cell.angle_beta   90.00
_cell.angle_gamma   90.00
#
_symmetry.space_group_name_H-M   'P 1'
#
loop_
_entity.id
_entity.type
_entity.pdbx_description
1 polymer ?
#
loop_
_entity_poly.entity_id
_entity_poly.type
_entity_poly.pdbx_seq_one_letter_code
_entity_poly.pdbx_strand_id
1 'polypeptide(L)'
;MRYSKDMLLESDSGFMMPFELDENNSVPVILDYGQQTHPNTGEMFFHKGVDFALSEKPLFGIATGTVKGYGEEGIHDKFIIVSYGNYEVEYGHLSECYVKYGDTVKASQHIASSGPFLHIGVRFQGQDMNPFEFLDMIFSNIKHLSTCKKTRTPFMDDFGVIVPSSYDNEMDEIEKLMSRWLPSYYNEINKKSYVSSTRISGNLQSL
;
A
#
# COMPACT_ATOMS: atom_id res chain seq x y z
N MET A 1 -14.32 -2.61 0.35
CA MET A 1 -14.34 -2.50 -1.14
C MET A 1 -14.49 -3.90 -1.74
N ARG A 2 -15.20 -4.10 -2.85
CA ARG A 2 -15.19 -5.41 -3.55
C ARG A 2 -14.06 -5.37 -4.57
N TYR A 3 -13.06 -6.21 -4.42
CA TYR A 3 -11.99 -6.34 -5.40
C TYR A 3 -12.56 -6.90 -6.72
N SER A 4 -12.34 -6.17 -7.81
CA SER A 4 -12.61 -6.65 -9.17
C SER A 4 -11.31 -7.19 -9.79
N LYS A 5 -11.44 -7.99 -10.87
CA LYS A 5 -10.26 -8.50 -11.60
C LYS A 5 -9.38 -7.37 -12.14
N ASP A 6 -9.97 -6.22 -12.43
CA ASP A 6 -9.27 -5.05 -12.99
C ASP A 6 -8.37 -4.36 -11.96
N MET A 7 -8.55 -4.67 -10.67
CA MET A 7 -7.71 -4.17 -9.56
C MET A 7 -6.47 -5.04 -9.34
N LEU A 8 -6.38 -6.21 -9.96
CA LEU A 8 -5.19 -7.04 -9.87
C LEU A 8 -4.03 -6.35 -10.60
N LEU A 9 -2.92 -6.18 -9.90
CA LEU A 9 -1.68 -5.69 -10.49
C LEU A 9 -0.78 -6.89 -10.82
N GLU A 10 -0.42 -7.01 -12.10
CA GLU A 10 0.56 -7.98 -12.58
C GLU A 10 1.92 -7.31 -12.72
N SER A 11 2.99 -8.01 -12.38
CA SER A 11 4.35 -7.47 -12.47
C SER A 11 5.38 -8.56 -12.74
N ASP A 12 6.06 -8.47 -13.88
CA ASP A 12 7.17 -9.38 -14.25
C ASP A 12 8.38 -9.22 -13.32
N SER A 13 8.57 -8.05 -12.73
CA SER A 13 9.67 -7.79 -11.79
C SER A 13 9.33 -8.16 -10.35
N GLY A 14 8.11 -8.65 -10.08
CA GLY A 14 7.59 -8.84 -8.72
C GLY A 14 7.10 -7.54 -8.09
N PHE A 15 7.06 -7.53 -6.75
CA PHE A 15 6.54 -6.39 -5.98
C PHE A 15 7.51 -6.00 -4.87
N MET A 16 7.51 -4.71 -4.53
CA MET A 16 8.28 -4.12 -3.42
C MET A 16 7.46 -3.00 -2.78
N MET A 17 7.62 -2.78 -1.48
CA MET A 17 7.09 -1.56 -0.85
C MET A 17 7.85 -0.33 -1.37
N PRO A 18 7.19 0.83 -1.47
CA PRO A 18 7.81 2.04 -2.01
C PRO A 18 8.97 2.59 -1.17
N PHE A 19 9.11 2.16 0.07
CA PHE A 19 10.14 2.56 1.01
C PHE A 19 10.50 1.40 1.95
N GLU A 20 11.68 1.49 2.57
CA GLU A 20 12.07 0.58 3.63
C GLU A 20 11.40 0.97 4.94
N LEU A 21 11.13 -0.04 5.74
CA LEU A 21 10.57 0.14 7.07
C LEU A 21 11.70 0.27 8.08
N ASP A 22 11.41 0.93 9.18
CA ASP A 22 12.30 0.94 10.32
C ASP A 22 12.37 -0.42 11.04
N GLU A 23 13.26 -0.54 12.03
CA GLU A 23 13.45 -1.77 12.82
C GLU A 23 12.17 -2.21 13.57
N ASN A 24 11.22 -1.31 13.75
CA ASN A 24 9.92 -1.58 14.39
C ASN A 24 8.83 -1.90 13.37
N ASN A 25 9.17 -1.97 12.08
CA ASN A 25 8.22 -2.15 10.97
C ASN A 25 7.08 -1.12 10.98
N SER A 26 7.35 0.11 11.38
CA SER A 26 6.37 1.19 11.38
C SER A 26 6.92 2.45 10.73
N VAL A 27 6.07 3.13 9.98
CA VAL A 27 6.35 4.47 9.45
C VAL A 27 5.26 5.40 9.97
N PRO A 28 5.60 6.42 10.77
CA PRO A 28 4.63 7.35 11.28
C PRO A 28 3.94 8.11 10.14
N VAL A 29 2.62 8.29 10.26
CA VAL A 29 1.81 9.09 9.35
C VAL A 29 1.72 10.51 9.90
N ILE A 30 2.06 11.49 9.08
CA ILE A 30 1.94 12.92 9.41
C ILE A 30 0.54 13.42 9.09
N LEU A 31 0.03 13.06 7.88
CA LEU A 31 -1.27 13.49 7.39
C LEU A 31 -1.94 12.33 6.64
N ASP A 32 -3.17 12.02 7.05
CA ASP A 32 -3.93 10.90 6.51
C ASP A 32 -4.72 11.29 5.25
N TYR A 33 -5.15 10.29 4.49
CA TYR A 33 -6.06 10.47 3.34
C TYR A 33 -7.44 10.89 3.79
N GLY A 34 -8.07 11.80 3.05
CA GLY A 34 -9.44 12.20 3.25
C GLY A 34 -9.61 13.61 3.78
N GLN A 35 -10.73 13.85 4.49
CA GLN A 35 -11.06 15.17 5.00
C GLN A 35 -10.12 15.58 6.14
N GLN A 36 -9.44 16.69 5.97
CA GLN A 36 -8.47 17.23 6.91
C GLN A 36 -8.82 18.68 7.25
N THR A 37 -8.29 19.17 8.37
CA THR A 37 -8.41 20.58 8.77
C THR A 37 -7.02 21.20 8.83
N HIS A 38 -6.83 22.29 8.11
CA HIS A 38 -5.54 22.99 8.10
C HIS A 38 -5.24 23.56 9.51
N PRO A 39 -4.10 23.22 10.11
CA PRO A 39 -3.84 23.51 11.53
C PRO A 39 -3.79 24.99 11.85
N ASN A 40 -3.41 25.85 10.90
CA ASN A 40 -3.25 27.29 11.14
C ASN A 40 -4.48 28.11 10.72
N THR A 41 -5.20 27.70 9.65
CA THR A 41 -6.33 28.46 9.13
C THR A 41 -7.68 27.93 9.59
N GLY A 42 -7.74 26.65 10.03
CA GLY A 42 -8.99 25.95 10.35
C GLY A 42 -9.83 25.57 9.12
N GLU A 43 -9.32 25.81 7.92
CA GLU A 43 -10.01 25.46 6.68
C GLU A 43 -10.01 23.96 6.45
N MET A 44 -11.14 23.43 6.02
CA MET A 44 -11.27 22.02 5.65
C MET A 44 -10.83 21.81 4.21
N PHE A 45 -10.01 20.78 3.99
CA PHE A 45 -9.59 20.35 2.66
C PHE A 45 -9.60 18.82 2.56
N PHE A 46 -9.61 18.32 1.35
CA PHE A 46 -9.50 16.88 1.10
C PHE A 46 -8.07 16.55 0.69
N HIS A 47 -7.36 15.76 1.54
CA HIS A 47 -6.04 15.27 1.24
C HIS A 47 -6.13 14.01 0.37
N LYS A 48 -5.58 14.06 -0.85
CA LYS A 48 -5.68 12.99 -1.86
C LYS A 48 -4.57 11.94 -1.76
N GLY A 49 -3.83 11.94 -0.67
CA GLY A 49 -2.72 11.04 -0.41
C GLY A 49 -2.52 10.81 1.07
N VAL A 50 -1.37 10.26 1.40
CA VAL A 50 -0.89 10.08 2.78
C VAL A 50 0.53 10.63 2.87
N ASP A 51 0.79 11.43 3.90
CA ASP A 51 2.12 11.95 4.19
C ASP A 51 2.79 11.12 5.28
N PHE A 52 3.92 10.54 4.93
CA PHE A 52 4.73 9.70 5.83
C PHE A 52 5.92 10.48 6.39
N ALA A 53 6.25 10.27 7.66
CA ALA A 53 7.43 10.84 8.31
C ALA A 53 8.72 10.13 7.84
N LEU A 54 9.01 10.23 6.55
CA LEU A 54 10.18 9.67 5.90
C LEU A 54 11.06 10.81 5.38
N SER A 55 12.11 11.12 6.11
CA SER A 55 13.05 12.16 5.73
C SER A 55 14.30 11.56 5.10
N GLU A 56 14.65 12.01 3.91
CA GLU A 56 15.85 11.62 3.16
C GLU A 56 16.02 10.09 2.99
N LYS A 57 14.91 9.38 2.78
CA LYS A 57 14.91 7.92 2.61
C LYS A 57 14.86 7.54 1.14
N PRO A 58 15.52 6.43 0.75
CA PRO A 58 15.43 5.90 -0.60
C PRO A 58 14.01 5.40 -0.89
N LEU A 59 13.54 5.69 -2.10
CA LEU A 59 12.23 5.28 -2.60
C LEU A 59 12.39 4.33 -3.78
N PHE A 60 11.56 3.30 -3.80
CA PHE A 60 11.68 2.20 -4.74
C PHE A 60 10.46 2.07 -5.64
N GLY A 61 10.69 1.57 -6.86
CA GLY A 61 9.62 1.12 -7.72
C GLY A 61 8.87 -0.04 -7.08
N ILE A 62 7.55 0.03 -7.14
CA ILE A 62 6.64 -0.93 -6.49
C ILE A 62 6.49 -2.21 -7.31
N ALA A 63 6.47 -2.06 -8.63
CA ALA A 63 6.22 -3.12 -9.61
C ALA A 63 6.85 -2.73 -10.95
N THR A 64 6.66 -3.53 -12.00
CA THR A 64 6.94 -3.10 -13.37
C THR A 64 5.97 -1.98 -13.75
N GLY A 65 6.50 -0.81 -14.12
CA GLY A 65 5.71 0.37 -14.44
C GLY A 65 6.42 1.35 -15.37
N THR A 66 5.78 2.48 -15.63
CA THR A 66 6.31 3.54 -16.49
C THR A 66 6.11 4.90 -15.84
N VAL A 67 7.14 5.74 -15.85
CA VAL A 67 7.05 7.12 -15.36
C VAL A 67 6.17 7.94 -16.32
N LYS A 68 5.06 8.46 -15.81
CA LYS A 68 4.05 9.22 -16.56
C LYS A 68 4.03 10.71 -16.25
N GLY A 69 4.63 11.11 -15.14
CA GLY A 69 4.70 12.50 -14.73
C GLY A 69 5.98 12.82 -13.97
N TYR A 70 6.40 14.05 -14.08
CA TYR A 70 7.49 14.64 -13.32
C TYR A 70 7.21 16.13 -13.19
N GLY A 71 7.48 16.70 -12.03
CA GLY A 71 7.39 18.14 -11.80
C GLY A 71 8.30 18.58 -10.66
N GLU A 72 8.61 19.87 -10.63
CA GLU A 72 9.43 20.52 -9.59
C GLU A 72 8.71 21.69 -8.94
N GLU A 73 7.43 21.90 -9.29
CA GLU A 73 6.62 23.02 -8.78
C GLU A 73 5.25 22.52 -8.36
N GLY A 74 4.65 23.20 -7.41
CA GLY A 74 3.28 22.92 -6.96
C GLY A 74 3.20 22.57 -5.47
N ILE A 75 2.10 21.96 -5.09
CA ILE A 75 1.79 21.64 -3.67
C ILE A 75 2.76 20.59 -3.11
N HIS A 76 3.24 19.68 -3.96
CA HIS A 76 4.10 18.56 -3.57
C HIS A 76 5.58 18.77 -3.93
N ASP A 77 5.97 20.03 -4.23
CA ASP A 77 7.33 20.39 -4.64
C ASP A 77 7.81 19.48 -5.81
N LYS A 78 8.96 18.83 -5.66
CA LYS A 78 9.44 17.86 -6.62
C LYS A 78 8.65 16.55 -6.48
N PHE A 79 8.09 16.06 -7.60
CA PHE A 79 7.31 14.82 -7.60
C PHE A 79 7.51 13.99 -8.87
N ILE A 80 7.21 12.71 -8.78
CA ILE A 80 7.06 11.80 -9.93
C ILE A 80 5.74 11.04 -9.85
N ILE A 81 5.18 10.72 -11.02
CA ILE A 81 4.01 9.84 -11.14
C ILE A 81 4.43 8.62 -11.93
N VAL A 82 4.23 7.44 -11.35
CA VAL A 82 4.52 6.15 -11.98
C VAL A 82 3.22 5.39 -12.19
N SER A 83 3.00 4.93 -13.43
CA SER A 83 1.86 4.08 -13.76
C SER A 83 2.25 2.61 -13.59
N TYR A 84 1.49 1.89 -12.78
CA TYR A 84 1.58 0.45 -12.55
C TYR A 84 0.24 -0.18 -12.98
N GLY A 85 0.18 -0.67 -14.23
CA GLY A 85 -1.08 -1.16 -14.79
C GLY A 85 -2.15 -0.07 -14.80
N ASN A 86 -3.27 -0.33 -14.11
CA ASN A 86 -4.39 0.62 -13.96
C ASN A 86 -4.21 1.62 -12.81
N TYR A 87 -3.10 1.53 -12.07
CA TYR A 87 -2.78 2.44 -10.97
C TYR A 87 -1.78 3.50 -11.39
N GLU A 88 -1.97 4.71 -10.89
CA GLU A 88 -0.98 5.78 -10.92
C GLU A 88 -0.61 6.13 -9.48
N VAL A 89 0.68 6.06 -9.19
CA VAL A 89 1.23 6.39 -7.87
C VAL A 89 2.07 7.64 -7.99
N GLU A 90 1.68 8.66 -7.23
CA GLU A 90 2.42 9.90 -7.09
C GLU A 90 3.33 9.81 -5.87
N TYR A 91 4.58 10.15 -6.06
CA TYR A 91 5.58 10.32 -5.01
C TYR A 91 5.91 11.81 -4.97
N GLY A 92 5.53 12.50 -3.91
CA GLY A 92 5.71 13.94 -3.72
C GLY A 92 6.70 14.28 -2.60
N HIS A 93 7.06 15.54 -2.53
CA HIS A 93 8.06 16.10 -1.60
C HIS A 93 9.41 15.40 -1.71
N LEU A 94 9.89 15.20 -2.94
CA LEU A 94 11.15 14.51 -3.20
C LEU A 94 12.35 15.47 -3.10
N SER A 95 13.46 14.98 -2.56
CA SER A 95 14.75 15.67 -2.63
C SER A 95 15.43 15.42 -3.98
N GLU A 96 15.43 14.17 -4.44
CA GLU A 96 16.07 13.76 -5.70
C GLU A 96 15.22 12.77 -6.47
N CYS A 97 15.32 12.82 -7.81
CA CYS A 97 14.68 11.88 -8.72
C CYS A 97 15.73 11.25 -9.63
N TYR A 98 15.72 9.94 -9.76
CA TYR A 98 16.69 9.16 -10.54
C TYR A 98 16.10 8.60 -11.83
N VAL A 99 14.81 8.86 -12.09
CA VAL A 99 14.08 8.42 -13.28
C VAL A 99 13.47 9.63 -14.00
N LYS A 100 13.18 9.46 -15.28
CA LYS A 100 12.65 10.51 -16.17
C LYS A 100 11.33 10.06 -16.77
N TYR A 101 10.57 11.02 -17.28
CA TYR A 101 9.36 10.75 -18.06
C TYR A 101 9.60 9.72 -19.16
N GLY A 102 8.78 8.69 -19.21
CA GLY A 102 8.86 7.60 -20.18
C GLY A 102 9.76 6.42 -19.75
N ASP A 103 10.56 6.56 -18.70
CA ASP A 103 11.38 5.46 -18.21
C ASP A 103 10.52 4.30 -17.71
N THR A 104 10.96 3.08 -17.98
CA THR A 104 10.41 1.89 -17.35
C THR A 104 11.07 1.68 -16.00
N VAL A 105 10.27 1.47 -14.96
CA VAL A 105 10.73 1.14 -13.62
C VAL A 105 10.40 -0.32 -13.29
N LYS A 106 11.17 -0.89 -12.36
CA LYS A 106 10.98 -2.25 -11.85
C LYS A 106 10.83 -2.25 -10.33
N ALA A 107 10.24 -3.30 -9.79
CA ALA A 107 10.24 -3.52 -8.35
C ALA A 107 11.67 -3.48 -7.78
N SER A 108 11.84 -2.88 -6.62
CA SER A 108 13.13 -2.67 -5.93
C SER A 108 14.12 -1.72 -6.64
N GLN A 109 13.78 -1.13 -7.77
CA GLN A 109 14.62 -0.12 -8.40
C GLN A 109 14.56 1.17 -7.58
N HIS A 110 15.72 1.72 -7.21
CA HIS A 110 15.79 3.05 -6.58
C HIS A 110 15.39 4.11 -7.61
N ILE A 111 14.27 4.81 -7.35
CA ILE A 111 13.66 5.77 -8.29
C ILE A 111 13.75 7.21 -7.83
N ALA A 112 13.80 7.44 -6.52
CA ALA A 112 13.85 8.77 -5.91
C ALA A 112 14.35 8.70 -4.47
N SER A 113 14.59 9.87 -3.88
CA SER A 113 14.76 10.04 -2.42
C SER A 113 13.70 11.00 -1.90
N SER A 114 13.13 10.69 -0.72
CA SER A 114 12.19 11.62 -0.06
C SER A 114 12.92 12.89 0.39
N GLY A 115 12.19 13.98 0.47
CA GLY A 115 12.62 15.22 1.13
C GLY A 115 12.37 15.16 2.65
N PRO A 116 11.84 16.23 3.26
CA PRO A 116 11.56 16.27 4.70
C PRO A 116 10.52 15.24 5.15
N PHE A 117 9.61 14.88 4.26
CA PHE A 117 8.60 13.83 4.41
C PHE A 117 8.22 13.33 3.02
N LEU A 118 7.46 12.25 2.95
CA LEU A 118 7.01 11.63 1.70
C LEU A 118 5.50 11.74 1.57
N HIS A 119 5.02 12.33 0.46
CA HIS A 119 3.64 12.22 0.03
C HIS A 119 3.47 11.02 -0.90
N ILE A 120 2.47 10.18 -0.65
CA ILE A 120 2.02 9.14 -1.56
C ILE A 120 0.57 9.39 -1.92
N GLY A 121 0.33 9.68 -3.20
CA GLY A 121 -1.01 9.72 -3.79
C GLY A 121 -1.24 8.50 -4.66
N VAL A 122 -2.46 7.97 -4.70
CA VAL A 122 -2.80 6.83 -5.56
C VAL A 122 -4.09 7.11 -6.30
N ARG A 123 -4.09 6.82 -7.61
CA ARG A 123 -5.30 6.82 -8.45
C ARG A 123 -5.46 5.44 -9.09
N PHE A 124 -6.69 4.99 -9.14
CA PHE A 124 -7.10 3.80 -9.89
C PHE A 124 -8.01 4.23 -11.04
N GLN A 125 -7.60 3.98 -12.29
CA GLN A 125 -8.32 4.40 -13.49
C GLN A 125 -8.72 5.89 -13.46
N GLY A 126 -7.80 6.75 -12.99
CA GLY A 126 -7.97 8.20 -12.90
C GLY A 126 -8.79 8.71 -11.70
N GLN A 127 -9.28 7.83 -10.83
CA GLN A 127 -10.01 8.21 -9.61
C GLN A 127 -9.10 8.08 -8.38
N ASP A 128 -9.10 9.11 -7.54
CA ASP A 128 -8.34 9.11 -6.28
C ASP A 128 -8.83 7.97 -5.37
N MET A 129 -7.91 7.24 -4.79
CA MET A 129 -8.17 6.18 -3.83
C MET A 129 -7.29 6.32 -2.59
N ASN A 130 -7.72 5.71 -1.49
CA ASN A 130 -6.92 5.70 -0.28
C ASN A 130 -5.61 4.90 -0.52
N PRO A 131 -4.42 5.53 -0.38
CA PRO A 131 -3.14 4.85 -0.60
C PRO A 131 -2.94 3.60 0.24
N PHE A 132 -3.50 3.54 1.43
CA PHE A 132 -3.40 2.34 2.28
C PHE A 132 -4.04 1.11 1.66
N GLU A 133 -5.15 1.24 0.93
CA GLU A 133 -5.78 0.12 0.24
C GLU A 133 -4.85 -0.46 -0.85
N PHE A 134 -4.12 0.42 -1.55
CA PHE A 134 -3.15 0.01 -2.55
C PHE A 134 -1.89 -0.62 -1.90
N LEU A 135 -1.34 0.00 -0.87
CA LEU A 135 -0.16 -0.51 -0.16
C LEU A 135 -0.43 -1.86 0.49
N ASP A 136 -1.62 -2.08 1.03
CA ASP A 136 -2.08 -3.36 1.57
C ASP A 136 -2.10 -4.45 0.50
N MET A 137 -2.65 -4.15 -0.68
CA MET A 137 -2.63 -5.06 -1.82
C MET A 137 -1.18 -5.42 -2.22
N ILE A 138 -0.28 -4.45 -2.29
CA ILE A 138 1.13 -4.69 -2.63
C ILE A 138 1.80 -5.58 -1.58
N PHE A 139 1.59 -5.28 -0.31
CA PHE A 139 2.12 -6.08 0.80
C PHE A 139 1.65 -7.54 0.74
N SER A 140 0.35 -7.74 0.50
CA SER A 140 -0.25 -9.06 0.32
C SER A 140 0.36 -9.80 -0.88
N ASN A 141 0.60 -9.12 -2.01
CA ASN A 141 1.26 -9.70 -3.17
C ASN A 141 2.71 -10.13 -2.88
N ILE A 142 3.47 -9.29 -2.16
CA ILE A 142 4.85 -9.61 -1.73
C ILE A 142 4.85 -10.89 -0.87
N LYS A 143 3.94 -10.97 0.08
CA LYS A 143 3.83 -12.12 0.98
C LYS A 143 3.44 -13.38 0.21
N HIS A 144 2.48 -13.30 -0.67
CA HIS A 144 2.04 -14.43 -1.49
C HIS A 144 3.18 -14.97 -2.36
N LEU A 145 3.96 -14.11 -3.01
CA LEU A 145 5.12 -14.52 -3.80
C LEU A 145 6.22 -15.15 -2.94
N SER A 146 6.45 -14.69 -1.73
CA SER A 146 7.45 -15.27 -0.83
C SER A 146 7.03 -16.65 -0.33
N THR A 147 5.75 -16.87 -0.10
CA THR A 147 5.17 -18.17 0.27
C THR A 147 5.25 -19.15 -0.92
N CYS A 148 4.88 -18.72 -2.12
CA CYS A 148 4.99 -19.54 -3.33
C CYS A 148 6.43 -19.97 -3.66
N LYS A 149 7.44 -19.15 -3.34
CA LYS A 149 8.85 -19.53 -3.50
C LYS A 149 9.31 -20.59 -2.51
N LYS A 150 8.77 -20.62 -1.30
CA LYS A 150 9.06 -21.63 -0.28
C LYS A 150 8.42 -22.98 -0.59
N THR A 151 7.27 -22.99 -1.25
CA THR A 151 6.55 -24.22 -1.64
C THR A 151 7.08 -24.88 -2.92
N ARG A 152 8.14 -24.35 -3.56
CA ARG A 152 8.80 -24.98 -4.72
C ARG A 152 9.77 -26.10 -4.37
N THR A 153 9.89 -26.56 -3.14
CA THR A 153 10.42 -27.88 -2.84
C THR A 153 9.28 -28.88 -3.06
N PRO A 154 9.39 -29.83 -4.02
CA PRO A 154 8.37 -30.83 -4.23
C PRO A 154 8.42 -31.82 -3.07
N PHE A 155 7.69 -31.60 -2.02
CA PHE A 155 7.27 -32.68 -1.13
C PHE A 155 5.87 -33.09 -1.58
N MET A 156 5.81 -33.85 -2.66
CA MET A 156 4.70 -34.74 -2.92
C MET A 156 4.87 -35.88 -1.95
N ASP A 157 4.08 -35.95 -0.91
CA ASP A 157 3.81 -37.20 -0.29
C ASP A 157 2.84 -37.99 -1.18
N ASP A 158 2.97 -39.30 -1.21
CA ASP A 158 2.28 -40.21 -2.11
C ASP A 158 0.75 -40.29 -1.93
N PHE A 159 0.14 -39.38 -1.16
CA PHE A 159 -1.29 -39.44 -0.79
C PHE A 159 -2.11 -38.20 -1.10
N GLY A 160 -1.57 -37.16 -1.70
CA GLY A 160 -2.37 -36.05 -2.24
C GLY A 160 -3.20 -35.28 -1.19
N VAL A 161 -2.83 -35.33 0.09
CA VAL A 161 -3.53 -34.60 1.14
C VAL A 161 -2.79 -33.29 1.40
N ILE A 162 -3.39 -32.17 0.97
CA ILE A 162 -3.00 -30.84 1.40
C ILE A 162 -3.36 -30.72 2.86
N VAL A 163 -2.37 -30.72 3.74
CA VAL A 163 -2.59 -30.44 5.16
C VAL A 163 -2.59 -28.92 5.37
N PRO A 164 -3.72 -28.32 5.74
CA PRO A 164 -3.78 -26.89 6.04
C PRO A 164 -3.31 -26.64 7.46
N SER A 165 -2.01 -26.56 7.71
CA SER A 165 -1.51 -26.40 9.08
C SER A 165 -0.76 -25.09 9.35
N SER A 166 -0.86 -24.07 8.53
CA SER A 166 -0.21 -22.79 8.84
C SER A 166 -1.00 -21.53 8.46
N TYR A 167 -2.16 -21.68 7.84
CA TYR A 167 -2.92 -20.51 7.36
C TYR A 167 -3.40 -19.60 8.49
N ASP A 168 -3.85 -20.16 9.61
CA ASP A 168 -4.40 -19.39 10.74
C ASP A 168 -3.31 -18.59 11.48
N ASN A 169 -2.12 -19.17 11.66
CA ASN A 169 -1.01 -18.48 12.32
C ASN A 169 -0.37 -17.38 11.45
N GLU A 170 -0.40 -17.54 10.12
CA GLU A 170 0.15 -16.54 9.20
C GLU A 170 -0.78 -15.33 9.05
N MET A 171 -2.09 -15.53 9.07
CA MET A 171 -3.06 -14.44 9.08
C MET A 171 -2.97 -13.61 10.36
N ASP A 172 -2.77 -14.24 11.52
CA ASP A 172 -2.54 -13.55 12.80
C ASP A 172 -1.27 -12.68 12.79
N GLU A 173 -0.22 -13.11 12.11
CA GLU A 173 1.00 -12.30 11.95
C GLU A 173 0.82 -11.14 10.98
N ILE A 174 0.04 -11.34 9.90
CA ILE A 174 -0.33 -10.26 8.98
C ILE A 174 -1.17 -9.22 9.72
N GLU A 175 -2.18 -9.64 10.47
CA GLU A 175 -3.01 -8.74 11.25
C GLU A 175 -2.20 -7.95 12.27
N LYS A 176 -1.24 -8.57 12.95
CA LYS A 176 -0.31 -7.89 13.86
C LYS A 176 0.60 -6.90 13.16
N LEU A 177 1.11 -7.24 11.98
CA LEU A 177 1.90 -6.34 11.15
C LEU A 177 1.05 -5.15 10.67
N MET A 178 -0.13 -5.41 10.12
CA MET A 178 -1.03 -4.36 9.63
C MET A 178 -1.47 -3.41 10.75
N SER A 179 -1.76 -3.92 11.95
CA SER A 179 -2.11 -3.08 13.10
C SER A 179 -0.97 -2.19 13.59
N ARG A 180 0.28 -2.59 13.35
CA ARG A 180 1.46 -1.77 13.65
C ARG A 180 1.73 -0.71 12.59
N TRP A 181 1.49 -1.04 11.32
CA TRP A 181 1.79 -0.18 10.19
C TRP A 181 0.75 0.92 9.94
N LEU A 182 -0.50 0.59 10.17
CA LEU A 182 -1.66 1.40 9.81
C LEU A 182 -2.67 1.44 10.96
N PRO A 183 -2.29 1.92 12.15
CA PRO A 183 -3.14 1.78 13.34
C PRO A 183 -4.50 2.46 13.19
N SER A 184 -4.59 3.60 12.47
CA SER A 184 -5.86 4.31 12.23
C SER A 184 -6.75 3.56 11.23
N TYR A 185 -6.19 3.12 10.13
CA TYR A 185 -6.90 2.40 9.08
C TYR A 185 -7.37 1.01 9.55
N TYR A 186 -6.52 0.27 10.25
CA TYR A 186 -6.85 -1.03 10.82
C TYR A 186 -7.98 -0.94 11.86
N ASN A 187 -7.98 0.09 12.70
CA ASN A 187 -9.03 0.33 13.66
C ASN A 187 -10.37 0.68 13.00
N GLU A 188 -10.37 1.35 11.85
CA GLU A 188 -11.60 1.64 11.09
C GLU A 188 -12.17 0.40 10.41
N ILE A 189 -11.34 -0.45 9.81
CA ILE A 189 -11.77 -1.70 9.19
C ILE A 189 -12.38 -2.64 10.25
N ASN A 190 -11.71 -2.81 11.38
CA ASN A 190 -12.20 -3.65 12.47
C ASN A 190 -13.49 -3.11 13.09
N LYS A 191 -13.67 -1.80 13.21
CA LYS A 191 -14.97 -1.22 13.62
C LYS A 191 -16.08 -1.55 12.63
N LYS A 192 -15.82 -1.49 11.31
CA LYS A 192 -16.81 -1.83 10.28
C LYS A 192 -17.14 -3.32 10.24
N SER A 193 -16.16 -4.20 10.43
CA SER A 193 -16.39 -5.65 10.48
C SER A 193 -17.15 -6.08 11.75
N TYR A 194 -16.87 -5.45 12.89
CA TYR A 194 -17.58 -5.74 14.14
C TYR A 194 -19.06 -5.31 14.09
N VAL A 195 -19.34 -4.18 13.45
CA VAL A 195 -20.73 -3.71 13.25
C VAL A 195 -21.52 -4.62 12.30
N SER A 196 -20.85 -5.25 11.31
CA SER A 196 -21.52 -6.20 10.40
C SER A 196 -21.78 -7.56 11.05
N SER A 197 -20.88 -8.06 11.91
CA SER A 197 -21.03 -9.33 12.60
C SER A 197 -22.08 -9.26 13.73
N THR A 198 -22.21 -8.13 14.43
CA THR A 198 -23.25 -7.93 15.44
C THR A 198 -24.65 -7.78 14.85
N ARG A 199 -24.80 -7.36 13.59
CA ARG A 199 -26.11 -7.34 12.93
C ARG A 199 -26.61 -8.71 12.45
N ILE A 200 -25.71 -9.66 12.22
CA ILE A 200 -26.08 -11.03 11.80
C ILE A 200 -26.49 -11.90 13.01
N SER A 201 -25.92 -11.67 14.18
CA SER A 201 -26.28 -12.41 15.39
C SER A 201 -27.56 -11.91 16.10
N GLY A 202 -28.06 -10.72 15.75
CA GLY A 202 -29.29 -10.15 16.34
C GLY A 202 -30.61 -10.64 15.71
N ASN A 203 -30.57 -11.36 14.57
CA ASN A 203 -31.78 -11.80 13.87
C ASN A 203 -32.10 -13.30 14.02
N LEU A 204 -31.47 -14.02 14.94
CA LEU A 204 -31.70 -15.47 15.16
C LEU A 204 -32.39 -15.79 16.49
N GLN A 205 -32.93 -14.80 17.21
CA GLN A 205 -33.66 -15.03 18.46
C GLN A 205 -35.14 -14.56 18.46
N SER A 206 -35.79 -14.55 17.29
CA SER A 206 -37.25 -14.37 17.25
C SER A 206 -37.82 -15.17 16.07
N LEU A 207 -37.99 -16.48 16.29
CA LEU A 207 -39.05 -17.35 15.77
C LEU A 207 -39.22 -18.56 16.69
#